data_8c36e7b43287e4b45b11f2aaec685b2b
#
_entry.id   8c36e7b43287e4b45b11f2aaec685b2b
#
_cell.length_a   1.000
_cell.length_b   1.000
_cell.length_c   1.000
_cell.angle_alpha   90.00
_cell.angle_beta   90.00
_cell.angle_gamma   90.00
#
_symmetry.space_group_name_H-M   'P 1'
#
loop_
_entity.id
_entity.type
_entity.pdbx_description
1 polymer ?
#
loop_
_entity_poly.entity_id
_entity_poly.type
_entity_poly.pdbx_seq_one_letter_code
_entity_poly.pdbx_strand_id
1 'polypeptide(L)'
;MKKKTLEFLEAHQSETPSKWREEAEWRRDNWSWLQHSQKIAVKVLLQMKQEGLTQKALAERMNCTQQYVSKILKGKENMSLDTLTKLEDALGICIIYDEQVTQPNMVTEEVFA
;
A
#
# COMPACT_ATOMS: atom_id res chain seq x y z
N MET A 1 -0.33 -25.48 20.61
CA MET A 1 0.08 -24.92 19.32
C MET A 1 -0.54 -25.65 18.15
N LYS A 2 -0.43 -26.96 18.12
CA LYS A 2 -1.00 -27.75 17.02
C LYS A 2 -2.52 -27.64 16.93
N LYS A 3 -3.21 -27.53 18.08
CA LYS A 3 -4.66 -27.36 18.12
C LYS A 3 -5.12 -26.06 17.44
N LYS A 4 -4.45 -24.95 17.73
CA LYS A 4 -4.80 -23.66 17.14
C LYS A 4 -4.55 -23.64 15.65
N THR A 5 -3.49 -24.31 15.21
CA THR A 5 -3.18 -24.43 13.80
C THR A 5 -4.23 -25.25 13.07
N LEU A 6 -4.68 -26.34 13.68
CA LEU A 6 -5.73 -27.18 13.12
C LEU A 6 -7.06 -26.45 13.05
N GLU A 7 -7.44 -25.74 14.10
CA GLU A 7 -8.66 -24.94 14.12
C GLU A 7 -8.62 -23.85 13.03
N PHE A 8 -7.48 -23.20 12.87
CA PHE A 8 -7.28 -22.21 11.83
C PHE A 8 -7.44 -22.83 10.43
N LEU A 9 -6.82 -23.98 10.21
CA LEU A 9 -6.91 -24.69 8.93
C LEU A 9 -8.34 -25.17 8.66
N GLU A 10 -9.02 -25.68 9.67
CA GLU A 10 -10.41 -26.11 9.54
C GLU A 10 -11.33 -24.93 9.21
N ALA A 11 -11.15 -23.81 9.90
CA ALA A 11 -11.91 -22.60 9.61
C ALA A 11 -11.68 -22.11 8.18
N HIS A 12 -10.44 -22.22 7.69
CA HIS A 12 -10.10 -21.81 6.32
C HIS A 12 -10.51 -22.86 5.28
N GLN A 13 -10.61 -24.10 5.67
CA GLN A 13 -11.11 -25.16 4.79
C GLN A 13 -12.60 -25.01 4.50
N SER A 14 -13.35 -24.28 5.32
CA SER A 14 -14.73 -23.94 5.00
C SER A 14 -14.82 -23.03 3.79
N GLU A 15 -13.74 -22.33 3.45
CA GLU A 15 -13.64 -21.62 2.19
C GLU A 15 -13.32 -22.63 1.10
N THR A 16 -13.98 -22.49 -0.05
CA THR A 16 -13.83 -23.43 -1.13
C THR A 16 -12.42 -23.37 -1.73
N PRO A 17 -11.84 -24.51 -2.16
CA PRO A 17 -10.56 -24.51 -2.86
C PRO A 17 -10.54 -23.59 -4.08
N SER A 18 -11.69 -23.38 -4.72
CA SER A 18 -11.83 -22.46 -5.86
C SER A 18 -11.55 -21.01 -5.44
N LYS A 19 -11.99 -20.61 -4.25
CA LYS A 19 -11.73 -19.25 -3.75
C LYS A 19 -10.24 -19.02 -3.54
N TRP A 20 -9.55 -20.00 -2.97
CA TRP A 20 -8.09 -19.91 -2.78
C TRP A 20 -7.35 -19.80 -4.11
N ARG A 21 -7.80 -20.53 -5.10
CA ARG A 21 -7.23 -20.51 -6.44
C ARG A 21 -7.47 -19.16 -7.11
N GLU A 22 -8.68 -18.64 -6.98
CA GLU A 22 -9.04 -17.34 -7.52
C GLU A 22 -8.19 -16.22 -6.92
N GLU A 23 -7.97 -16.27 -5.61
CA GLU A 23 -7.13 -15.28 -4.94
C GLU A 23 -5.67 -15.38 -5.39
N ALA A 24 -5.15 -16.58 -5.55
CA ALA A 24 -3.80 -16.80 -6.03
C ALA A 24 -3.63 -16.32 -7.47
N GLU A 25 -4.61 -16.60 -8.32
CA GLU A 25 -4.62 -16.16 -9.71
C GLU A 25 -4.70 -14.62 -9.78
N TRP A 26 -5.57 -14.04 -8.97
CA TRP A 26 -5.72 -12.59 -8.90
C TRP A 26 -4.40 -11.94 -8.51
N ARG A 27 -3.70 -12.45 -7.49
CA ARG A 27 -2.40 -11.93 -7.08
C ARG A 27 -1.38 -12.02 -8.19
N ARG A 28 -1.33 -13.14 -8.88
CA ARG A 28 -0.40 -13.35 -9.98
C ARG A 28 -0.68 -12.37 -11.11
N ASP A 29 -1.94 -12.23 -11.48
CA ASP A 29 -2.35 -11.36 -12.59
C ASP A 29 -2.12 -9.88 -12.29
N ASN A 30 -2.17 -9.51 -11.02
CA ASN A 30 -2.05 -8.12 -10.58
C ASN A 30 -0.71 -7.80 -9.93
N TRP A 31 0.22 -8.74 -9.94
CA TRP A 31 1.49 -8.62 -9.22
C TRP A 31 2.31 -7.41 -9.65
N SER A 32 2.24 -7.02 -10.91
CA SER A 32 3.04 -5.90 -11.43
C SER A 32 2.79 -4.60 -10.69
N TRP A 33 1.54 -4.29 -10.36
CA TRP A 33 1.22 -3.10 -9.58
C TRP A 33 1.09 -3.40 -8.08
N LEU A 34 0.64 -4.61 -7.74
CA LEU A 34 0.39 -5.01 -6.35
C LEU A 34 1.66 -4.93 -5.50
N GLN A 35 2.79 -5.33 -6.06
CA GLN A 35 4.08 -5.24 -5.35
C GLN A 35 4.41 -3.79 -4.97
N HIS A 36 4.07 -2.83 -5.82
CA HIS A 36 4.27 -1.42 -5.51
C HIS A 36 3.33 -0.96 -4.39
N SER A 37 2.08 -1.40 -4.44
CA SER A 37 1.11 -1.08 -3.39
C SER A 37 1.58 -1.60 -2.02
N GLN A 38 2.15 -2.79 -1.98
CA GLN A 38 2.68 -3.36 -0.74
C GLN A 38 3.88 -2.57 -0.21
N LYS A 39 4.79 -2.19 -1.09
CA LYS A 39 5.95 -1.36 -0.71
C LYS A 39 5.52 0.00 -0.18
N ILE A 40 4.53 0.60 -0.83
CA ILE A 40 3.98 1.88 -0.39
C ILE A 40 3.34 1.75 0.99
N ALA A 41 2.56 0.69 1.20
CA ALA A 41 1.92 0.43 2.49
C ALA A 41 2.94 0.35 3.62
N VAL A 42 4.05 -0.37 3.41
CA VAL A 42 5.13 -0.48 4.40
C VAL A 42 5.75 0.88 4.67
N LYS A 43 6.04 1.64 3.62
CA LYS A 43 6.64 2.97 3.75
C LYS A 43 5.74 3.93 4.53
N VAL A 44 4.43 3.89 4.24
CA VAL A 44 3.44 4.71 4.94
C VAL A 44 3.35 4.29 6.41
N LEU A 45 3.29 2.99 6.69
CA LEU A 45 3.23 2.49 8.06
C LEU A 45 4.45 2.90 8.88
N LEU A 46 5.63 2.81 8.30
CA LEU A 46 6.87 3.20 8.98
C LEU A 46 6.86 4.69 9.30
N GLN A 47 6.43 5.51 8.36
CA GLN A 47 6.36 6.95 8.58
C GLN A 47 5.31 7.31 9.62
N MET A 48 4.15 6.67 9.60
CA MET A 48 3.12 6.86 10.60
C MET A 48 3.62 6.50 12.00
N LYS A 49 4.33 5.38 12.10
CA LYS A 49 4.90 4.95 13.38
C LYS A 49 5.93 5.95 13.90
N GLN A 50 6.75 6.46 13.01
CA GLN A 50 7.79 7.42 13.35
C GLN A 50 7.19 8.74 13.87
N GLU A 51 6.09 9.19 13.28
CA GLU A 51 5.41 10.40 13.69
C GLU A 51 4.37 10.19 14.79
N GLY A 52 4.06 8.95 15.13
CA GLY A 52 2.97 8.65 16.05
C GLY A 52 1.61 9.01 15.48
N LEU A 53 1.45 8.86 14.17
CA LEU A 53 0.25 9.27 13.46
C LEU A 53 -0.75 8.12 13.39
N THR A 54 -2.02 8.40 13.72
CA THR A 54 -3.09 7.41 13.62
C THR A 54 -3.68 7.40 12.21
N GLN A 55 -4.40 6.32 11.88
CA GLN A 55 -5.10 6.23 10.60
C GLN A 55 -6.13 7.35 10.44
N LYS A 56 -6.81 7.70 11.52
CA LYS A 56 -7.78 8.79 11.53
C LYS A 56 -7.11 10.11 11.21
N ALA A 57 -5.98 10.39 11.84
CA ALA A 57 -5.24 11.62 11.61
C ALA A 57 -4.71 11.70 10.18
N LEU A 58 -4.22 10.58 9.64
CA LEU A 58 -3.77 10.54 8.26
C LEU A 58 -4.93 10.78 7.29
N ALA A 59 -6.08 10.19 7.57
CA ALA A 59 -7.28 10.40 6.75
C ALA A 59 -7.69 11.87 6.73
N GLU A 60 -7.60 12.54 7.86
CA GLU A 60 -7.89 13.97 7.95
C GLU A 60 -6.92 14.80 7.12
N ARG A 61 -5.63 14.49 7.18
CA ARG A 61 -4.61 15.17 6.38
C ARG A 61 -4.82 14.98 4.88
N MET A 62 -5.27 13.79 4.50
CA MET A 62 -5.52 13.44 3.10
C MET A 62 -6.91 13.86 2.61
N ASN A 63 -7.75 14.32 3.52
CA ASN A 63 -9.16 14.64 3.22
C ASN A 63 -9.89 13.45 2.60
N CYS A 64 -9.74 12.30 3.24
CA CYS A 64 -10.39 11.07 2.83
C CYS A 64 -10.92 10.32 4.05
N THR A 65 -11.52 9.16 3.84
CA THR A 65 -12.06 8.36 4.93
C THR A 65 -10.97 7.51 5.58
N GLN A 66 -11.17 7.20 6.86
CA GLN A 66 -10.29 6.27 7.57
C GLN A 66 -10.31 4.88 6.94
N GLN A 67 -11.46 4.49 6.41
CA GLN A 67 -11.62 3.20 5.71
C GLN A 67 -10.70 3.13 4.49
N TYR A 68 -10.57 4.24 3.75
CA TYR A 68 -9.70 4.30 2.59
C TYR A 68 -8.23 4.17 3.01
N VAL A 69 -7.83 4.86 4.08
CA VAL A 69 -6.47 4.71 4.63
C VAL A 69 -6.21 3.26 5.02
N SER A 70 -7.18 2.62 5.65
CA SER A 70 -7.07 1.21 6.02
C SER A 70 -6.84 0.32 4.80
N LYS A 71 -7.52 0.58 3.69
CA LYS A 71 -7.32 -0.14 2.44
C LYS A 71 -5.91 0.03 1.89
N ILE A 72 -5.41 1.26 1.92
CA ILE A 72 -4.03 1.56 1.49
C ILE A 72 -3.04 0.74 2.30
N LEU A 73 -3.23 0.71 3.61
CA LEU A 73 -2.31 0.02 4.52
C LEU A 73 -2.33 -1.50 4.39
N LYS A 74 -3.37 -2.06 3.79
CA LYS A 74 -3.43 -3.48 3.49
C LYS A 74 -2.57 -3.87 2.28
N GLY A 75 -2.12 -2.89 1.51
CA GLY A 75 -1.22 -3.13 0.39
C GLY A 75 -1.87 -3.79 -0.82
N LYS A 76 -3.17 -3.59 -0.99
CA LYS A 76 -3.93 -4.14 -2.12
C LYS A 76 -4.64 -3.08 -2.93
N GLU A 77 -4.42 -1.82 -2.63
CA GLU A 77 -5.10 -0.72 -3.30
C GLU A 77 -4.31 -0.26 -4.52
N ASN A 78 -4.99 -0.17 -5.65
CA ASN A 78 -4.42 0.41 -6.86
C ASN A 78 -4.65 1.92 -6.80
N MET A 79 -3.67 2.62 -6.27
CA MET A 79 -3.79 4.05 -6.00
C MET A 79 -3.53 4.88 -7.23
N SER A 80 -4.34 5.92 -7.38
CA SER A 80 -4.11 6.93 -8.42
C SER A 80 -2.91 7.80 -8.06
N LEU A 81 -2.37 8.48 -9.04
CA LEU A 81 -1.29 9.44 -8.80
C LEU A 81 -1.74 10.56 -7.87
N ASP A 82 -3.01 10.97 -7.96
CA ASP A 82 -3.58 11.95 -7.05
C ASP A 82 -3.52 11.47 -5.59
N THR A 83 -3.89 10.23 -5.35
CA THR A 83 -3.82 9.63 -4.01
C THR A 83 -2.38 9.56 -3.51
N LEU A 84 -1.45 9.16 -4.38
CA LEU A 84 -0.04 9.08 -4.02
C LEU A 84 0.52 10.46 -3.65
N THR A 85 0.14 11.48 -4.40
CA THR A 85 0.54 12.86 -4.12
C THR A 85 0.00 13.32 -2.76
N LYS A 86 -1.25 12.99 -2.46
CA LYS A 86 -1.84 13.31 -1.16
C LYS A 86 -1.12 12.62 -0.01
N LEU A 87 -0.71 11.37 -0.21
CA LEU A 87 0.09 10.63 0.78
C LEU A 87 1.44 11.31 0.99
N GLU A 88 2.12 11.68 -0.07
CA GLU A 88 3.41 12.37 0.01
C GLU A 88 3.28 13.68 0.79
N ASP A 89 2.28 14.47 0.46
CA ASP A 89 2.05 15.75 1.13
C ASP A 89 1.69 15.57 2.60
N ALA A 90 0.84 14.60 2.89
CA ALA A 90 0.37 14.35 4.26
C ALA A 90 1.50 13.86 5.17
N LEU A 91 2.43 13.09 4.65
CA LEU A 91 3.50 12.47 5.41
C LEU A 91 4.86 13.14 5.24
N GLY A 92 4.99 14.02 4.26
CA GLY A 92 6.25 14.69 3.98
C GLY A 92 7.33 13.73 3.48
N ILE A 93 6.94 12.73 2.70
CA ILE A 93 7.86 11.73 2.16
C ILE A 93 7.74 11.67 0.64
N CYS A 94 8.73 11.07 0.01
CA CYS A 94 8.72 10.81 -1.42
C CYS A 94 8.30 9.35 -1.64
N ILE A 95 7.24 9.16 -2.40
CA ILE A 95 6.74 7.83 -2.75
C ILE A 95 6.98 7.54 -4.22
N ILE A 96 6.66 8.51 -5.07
CA ILE A 96 6.73 8.35 -6.52
C ILE A 96 8.18 8.30 -7.00
N TYR A 97 9.03 9.13 -6.40
CA TYR A 97 10.45 9.15 -6.76
C TYR A 97 11.25 8.25 -5.83
N ASP A 98 12.10 7.43 -6.44
CA ASP A 98 13.09 6.68 -5.70
C ASP A 98 14.28 7.60 -5.41
N GLU A 99 14.74 7.62 -4.15
CA GLU A 99 15.88 8.44 -3.75
C GLU A 99 17.16 8.10 -4.51
N GLN A 100 17.24 6.88 -5.03
CA GLN A 100 18.39 6.45 -5.81
C GLN A 100 18.43 7.08 -7.20
N VAL A 101 17.32 7.66 -7.64
CA VAL A 101 17.22 8.37 -8.91
C VAL A 101 17.28 9.87 -8.60
N THR A 102 18.46 10.32 -8.19
CA THR A 102 18.63 11.71 -7.71
C THR A 102 18.80 12.74 -8.82
N GLN A 103 19.03 12.30 -10.05
CA GLN A 103 19.31 13.19 -11.17
C GLN A 103 18.12 13.47 -12.09
N PRO A 104 16.95 12.88 -11.90
CA PRO A 104 15.84 13.09 -12.83
C PRO A 104 15.38 14.54 -12.92
N ASN A 105 15.52 15.29 -11.84
CA ASN A 105 15.09 16.69 -11.81
C ASN A 105 15.85 17.55 -12.83
N MET A 106 17.15 17.33 -12.95
CA MET A 106 17.97 18.07 -13.90
C MET A 106 17.61 17.70 -15.34
N VAL A 107 17.41 16.41 -15.58
CA VAL A 107 17.02 15.94 -16.91
C VAL A 107 15.63 16.45 -17.28
N THR A 108 14.71 16.47 -16.32
CA THR A 108 13.35 16.94 -16.53
C THR A 108 13.33 18.41 -16.89
N GLU A 109 14.13 19.23 -16.22
CA GLU A 109 14.23 20.64 -16.52
C GLU A 109 14.74 20.90 -17.93
N GLU A 110 15.73 20.14 -18.36
CA GLU A 110 16.26 20.24 -19.71
C GLU A 110 15.24 19.85 -20.78
N VAL A 111 14.42 18.84 -20.47
CA VAL A 111 13.41 18.34 -21.40
C VAL A 111 12.25 19.34 -21.54
N PHE A 112 11.88 19.99 -20.45
CA PHE A 112 10.72 20.88 -20.45
C PHE A 112 11.06 22.35 -20.50
N ALA A 113 12.31 22.67 -20.46
CA ALA A 113 12.76 24.03 -20.70
C ALA A 113 12.83 24.30 -22.20
#